data_462e0dc4e7534b3a8231507e7df5f33f
#
_entry.id   462e0dc4e7534b3a8231507e7df5f33f
#
_cell.length_a   1.000
_cell.length_b   1.000
_cell.length_c   1.000
_cell.angle_alpha   90.00
_cell.angle_beta   90.00
_cell.angle_gamma   90.00
#
_symmetry.space_group_name_H-M   'P 1'
#
loop_
_entity.id
_entity.type
_entity.pdbx_description
1 polymer ?
#
loop_
_entity_poly.entity_id
_entity_poly.type
_entity_poly.pdbx_seq_one_letter_code
_entity_poly.pdbx_strand_id
1 'polypeptide(L)'
;AEMGNPLWHYNVTGYALADLFEAVKKPGQNFAGACFTSGSAGTMSAGDLLKERYPHLKLAVGEALQCPTILDNGFGGHRIEGIGDKHIPWIHNVKNTDMAIAIDDEDSQRLLRLFNTPEGQKYMKDELGMSDEEVQKMTWLGISGIANVLCCIKMAKYYELTENDVVGTVLTDSAVMYQSRIEELNQMYGAYNAHEASLD
;
A
#
# COMPACT_ATOMS: atom_id res chain seq x y z
N ALA A 1 -12.98 13.45 10.16
CA ALA A 1 -11.68 14.03 9.78
C ALA A 1 -11.78 15.56 9.76
N GLU A 2 -10.72 16.23 10.17
CA GLU A 2 -10.63 17.70 10.19
C GLU A 2 -9.93 18.20 8.91
N MET A 3 -10.27 19.43 8.49
CA MET A 3 -9.66 20.02 7.27
C MET A 3 -8.14 20.16 7.35
N GLY A 4 -7.56 20.23 8.54
CA GLY A 4 -6.11 20.24 8.71
C GLY A 4 -5.40 19.01 8.12
N ASN A 5 -6.02 17.84 8.21
CA ASN A 5 -5.48 16.58 7.68
C ASN A 5 -5.31 16.61 6.14
N PRO A 6 -6.36 16.83 5.34
CA PRO A 6 -6.21 16.90 3.89
C PRO A 6 -5.31 18.06 3.44
N LEU A 7 -5.37 19.21 4.10
CA LEU A 7 -4.52 20.35 3.77
C LEU A 7 -3.04 20.04 4.00
N TRP A 8 -2.70 19.30 5.06
CA TRP A 8 -1.34 18.83 5.30
C TRP A 8 -0.87 17.92 4.18
N HIS A 9 -1.65 16.88 3.86
CA HIS A 9 -1.28 15.92 2.84
C HIS A 9 -1.19 16.56 1.45
N TYR A 10 -2.08 17.48 1.12
CA TYR A 10 -2.01 18.23 -0.13
C TYR A 10 -0.71 19.05 -0.19
N ASN A 11 -0.43 19.85 0.84
CA ASN A 11 0.69 20.82 0.81
C ASN A 11 2.05 20.23 1.17
N VAL A 12 2.11 19.08 1.83
CA VAL A 12 3.38 18.45 2.25
C VAL A 12 3.60 17.15 1.51
N THR A 13 2.73 16.16 1.71
CA THR A 13 2.92 14.82 1.15
C THR A 13 2.86 14.84 -0.38
N GLY A 14 1.91 15.57 -0.96
CA GLY A 14 1.76 15.68 -2.41
C GLY A 14 2.98 16.32 -3.07
N TYR A 15 3.47 17.42 -2.50
CA TYR A 15 4.69 18.06 -3.01
C TYR A 15 5.92 17.18 -2.83
N ALA A 16 6.07 16.52 -1.68
CA ALA A 16 7.19 15.61 -1.44
C ALA A 16 7.23 14.45 -2.44
N LEU A 17 6.07 13.86 -2.76
CA LEU A 17 5.98 12.80 -3.78
C LEU A 17 6.29 13.32 -5.18
N ALA A 18 5.80 14.50 -5.54
CA ALA A 18 6.11 15.11 -6.82
C ALA A 18 7.62 15.42 -6.95
N ASP A 19 8.21 16.01 -5.92
CA ASP A 19 9.63 16.36 -5.91
C ASP A 19 10.50 15.10 -5.91
N LEU A 20 10.11 14.05 -5.20
CA LEU A 20 10.78 12.75 -5.23
C LEU A 20 10.74 12.13 -6.63
N PHE A 21 9.56 12.11 -7.27
CA PHE A 21 9.45 11.61 -8.64
C PHE A 21 10.38 12.37 -9.59
N GLU A 22 10.37 13.69 -9.55
CA GLU A 22 11.25 14.52 -10.40
C GLU A 22 12.75 14.25 -10.15
N ALA A 23 13.11 13.93 -8.89
CA ALA A 23 14.50 13.66 -8.52
C ALA A 23 15.00 12.28 -8.97
N VAL A 24 14.11 11.27 -9.05
CA VAL A 24 14.51 9.87 -9.31
C VAL A 24 14.09 9.35 -10.67
N LYS A 25 13.21 10.04 -11.40
CA LYS A 25 12.71 9.58 -12.70
C LYS A 25 13.83 9.45 -13.72
N LYS A 26 13.75 8.44 -14.55
CA LYS A 26 14.62 8.24 -15.71
C LYS A 26 14.04 8.95 -16.94
N PRO A 27 14.87 9.25 -17.95
CA PRO A 27 14.38 9.79 -19.22
C PRO A 27 13.28 8.90 -19.82
N GLY A 28 12.16 9.51 -20.21
CA GLY A 28 11.01 8.80 -20.79
C GLY A 28 10.02 8.26 -19.78
N GLN A 29 10.31 8.29 -18.47
CA GLN A 29 9.35 7.88 -17.46
C GLN A 29 8.31 8.96 -17.16
N ASN A 30 7.08 8.52 -16.89
CA ASN A 30 5.97 9.37 -16.49
C ASN A 30 5.39 8.93 -15.14
N PHE A 31 4.81 9.87 -14.40
CA PHE A 31 4.11 9.57 -13.15
C PHE A 31 2.69 9.10 -13.49
N ALA A 32 2.54 7.79 -13.69
CA ALA A 32 1.33 7.19 -14.24
C ALA A 32 0.23 6.99 -13.19
N GLY A 33 0.58 6.76 -11.94
CA GLY A 33 -0.40 6.48 -10.90
C GLY A 33 0.07 6.78 -9.49
N ALA A 34 -0.90 6.94 -8.59
CA ALA A 34 -0.68 6.98 -7.15
C ALA A 34 -1.75 6.15 -6.43
N CYS A 35 -1.33 5.37 -5.44
CA CYS A 35 -2.21 4.53 -4.65
C CYS A 35 -2.08 4.90 -3.17
N PHE A 36 -3.21 5.11 -2.50
CA PHE A 36 -3.24 5.37 -1.06
C PHE A 36 -4.35 4.57 -0.42
N THR A 37 -4.02 3.78 0.60
CA THR A 37 -5.04 3.14 1.43
C THR A 37 -5.73 4.18 2.30
N SER A 38 -7.05 4.05 2.46
CA SER A 38 -7.87 5.05 3.12
C SER A 38 -8.43 4.56 4.46
N GLY A 39 -8.22 5.35 5.49
CA GLY A 39 -9.01 5.38 6.70
C GLY A 39 -9.70 6.74 6.75
N SER A 40 -9.04 7.76 7.31
CA SER A 40 -9.54 9.14 7.32
C SER A 40 -9.49 9.87 5.96
N ALA A 41 -8.95 9.25 4.92
CA ALA A 41 -8.75 9.78 3.57
C ALA A 41 -7.81 11.00 3.45
N GLY A 42 -7.01 11.29 4.46
CA GLY A 42 -6.09 12.43 4.41
C GLY A 42 -5.11 12.36 3.25
N THR A 43 -4.47 11.21 3.04
CA THR A 43 -3.49 10.98 1.97
C THR A 43 -4.08 11.09 0.56
N MET A 44 -5.39 10.92 0.39
CA MET A 44 -6.05 11.11 -0.91
C MET A 44 -5.87 12.53 -1.44
N SER A 45 -5.75 13.52 -0.56
CA SER A 45 -5.50 14.90 -0.95
C SER A 45 -4.09 15.14 -1.52
N ALA A 46 -3.12 14.30 -1.19
CA ALA A 46 -1.85 14.28 -1.91
C ALA A 46 -2.05 13.87 -3.38
N GLY A 47 -2.95 12.91 -3.63
CA GLY A 47 -3.37 12.54 -4.98
C GLY A 47 -4.06 13.66 -5.74
N ASP A 48 -4.84 14.50 -5.07
CA ASP A 48 -5.45 15.69 -5.68
C ASP A 48 -4.36 16.63 -6.23
N LEU A 49 -3.33 16.94 -5.44
CA LEU A 49 -2.19 17.73 -5.92
C LEU A 49 -1.46 17.06 -7.08
N LEU A 50 -1.21 15.75 -6.96
CA LEU A 50 -0.52 15.00 -8.01
C LEU A 50 -1.28 15.05 -9.33
N LYS A 51 -2.61 14.96 -9.33
CA LYS A 51 -3.43 15.09 -10.55
C LYS A 51 -3.41 16.52 -11.13
N GLU A 52 -3.26 17.55 -10.32
CA GLU A 52 -3.05 18.91 -10.83
C GLU A 52 -1.72 19.05 -11.55
N ARG A 53 -0.65 18.45 -11.00
CA ARG A 53 0.69 18.50 -11.60
C ARG A 53 0.87 17.55 -12.78
N TYR A 54 0.24 16.38 -12.69
CA TYR A 54 0.31 15.29 -13.68
C TYR A 54 -1.11 14.91 -14.13
N PRO A 55 -1.72 15.63 -15.08
CA PRO A 55 -3.13 15.45 -15.44
C PRO A 55 -3.51 14.05 -15.93
N HIS A 56 -2.54 13.26 -16.37
CA HIS A 56 -2.74 11.88 -16.82
C HIS A 56 -2.63 10.85 -15.69
N LEU A 57 -2.17 11.26 -14.50
CA LEU A 57 -2.00 10.39 -13.35
C LEU A 57 -3.35 9.76 -12.94
N LYS A 58 -3.33 8.46 -12.69
CA LYS A 58 -4.46 7.72 -12.13
C LYS A 58 -4.35 7.64 -10.61
N LEU A 59 -5.43 7.99 -9.93
CA LEU A 59 -5.48 7.95 -8.47
C LEU A 59 -6.34 6.77 -8.00
N ALA A 60 -5.74 5.86 -7.24
CA ALA A 60 -6.44 4.75 -6.62
C ALA A 60 -6.57 4.93 -5.12
N VAL A 61 -7.74 4.58 -4.59
CA VAL A 61 -7.96 4.38 -3.17
C VAL A 61 -7.91 2.89 -2.85
N GLY A 62 -7.09 2.52 -1.86
CA GLY A 62 -7.00 1.16 -1.35
C GLY A 62 -7.84 0.98 -0.09
N GLU A 63 -8.49 -0.16 0.05
CA GLU A 63 -9.26 -0.53 1.24
C GLU A 63 -9.15 -2.04 1.50
N ALA A 64 -9.49 -2.47 2.71
CA ALA A 64 -9.56 -3.90 3.01
C ALA A 64 -10.78 -4.53 2.32
N LEU A 65 -10.62 -5.71 1.74
CA LEU A 65 -11.72 -6.47 1.15
C LEU A 65 -12.83 -6.77 2.18
N GLN A 66 -12.46 -6.93 3.44
CA GLN A 66 -13.37 -7.17 4.55
C GLN A 66 -14.12 -5.90 5.00
N CYS A 67 -13.69 -4.73 4.53
CA CYS A 67 -14.32 -3.44 4.78
C CYS A 67 -14.37 -2.58 3.50
N PRO A 68 -15.08 -3.03 2.44
CA PRO A 68 -15.06 -2.42 1.12
C PRO A 68 -16.05 -1.24 1.03
N THR A 69 -15.85 -0.22 1.82
CA THR A 69 -16.78 0.91 2.00
C THR A 69 -16.97 1.70 0.70
N ILE A 70 -15.89 1.87 -0.06
CA ILE A 70 -15.92 2.65 -1.31
C ILE A 70 -16.31 1.76 -2.49
N LEU A 71 -15.74 0.56 -2.57
CA LEU A 71 -15.94 -0.36 -3.68
C LEU A 71 -17.35 -0.95 -3.70
N ASP A 72 -17.92 -1.31 -2.53
CA ASP A 72 -19.13 -2.12 -2.45
C ASP A 72 -20.12 -1.66 -1.36
N ASN A 73 -19.98 -0.45 -0.84
CA ASN A 73 -20.77 0.05 0.32
C ASN A 73 -20.78 -0.92 1.52
N GLY A 74 -19.73 -1.72 1.65
CA GLY A 74 -19.58 -2.71 2.70
C GLY A 74 -18.93 -2.13 3.95
N PHE A 75 -19.11 -2.82 5.07
CA PHE A 75 -18.41 -2.52 6.30
C PHE A 75 -18.25 -3.81 7.13
N GLY A 76 -17.04 -4.02 7.64
CA GLY A 76 -16.74 -5.17 8.49
C GLY A 76 -15.44 -4.97 9.26
N GLY A 77 -15.19 -5.89 10.20
CA GLY A 77 -13.89 -6.00 10.86
C GLY A 77 -12.84 -6.49 9.87
N HIS A 78 -11.66 -5.89 9.91
CA HIS A 78 -10.52 -6.24 9.05
C HIS A 78 -9.22 -6.19 9.87
N ARG A 79 -8.14 -6.70 9.28
CA ARG A 79 -6.82 -6.83 9.91
C ARG A 79 -5.73 -5.98 9.27
N ILE A 80 -6.03 -5.22 8.24
CA ILE A 80 -5.11 -4.21 7.70
C ILE A 80 -5.21 -2.99 8.62
N GLU A 81 -4.38 -2.96 9.64
CA GLU A 81 -4.41 -1.90 10.65
C GLU A 81 -4.06 -0.54 10.08
N GLY A 82 -4.67 0.49 10.64
CA GLY A 82 -4.42 1.89 10.25
C GLY A 82 -5.27 2.38 9.08
N ILE A 83 -6.11 1.54 8.46
CA ILE A 83 -7.02 1.91 7.38
C ILE A 83 -8.46 1.49 7.70
N GLY A 84 -9.39 1.82 6.81
CA GLY A 84 -10.80 1.44 6.91
C GLY A 84 -11.63 2.45 7.68
N ASP A 85 -12.84 2.66 7.17
CA ASP A 85 -13.88 3.45 7.83
C ASP A 85 -15.24 2.92 7.35
N LYS A 86 -16.28 3.02 8.18
CA LYS A 86 -17.64 2.64 7.80
C LYS A 86 -18.34 3.66 6.90
N HIS A 87 -17.73 4.80 6.66
CA HIS A 87 -18.26 5.86 5.81
C HIS A 87 -17.13 6.37 4.91
N ILE A 88 -17.49 6.84 3.72
CA ILE A 88 -16.56 7.63 2.90
C ILE A 88 -16.35 8.94 3.63
N PRO A 89 -15.12 9.28 4.05
CA PRO A 89 -14.85 10.53 4.74
C PRO A 89 -15.23 11.73 3.87
N TRP A 90 -15.90 12.72 4.47
CA TRP A 90 -16.38 13.91 3.75
C TRP A 90 -15.25 14.74 3.10
N ILE A 91 -14.01 14.56 3.55
CA ILE A 91 -12.82 15.20 2.97
C ILE A 91 -12.30 14.48 1.71
N HIS A 92 -12.82 13.29 1.40
CA HIS A 92 -12.40 12.51 0.23
C HIS A 92 -13.02 13.09 -1.04
N ASN A 93 -12.19 13.59 -1.93
CA ASN A 93 -12.64 14.03 -3.26
C ASN A 93 -12.82 12.83 -4.19
N VAL A 94 -13.97 12.18 -4.09
CA VAL A 94 -14.28 10.97 -4.88
C VAL A 94 -14.29 11.23 -6.38
N LYS A 95 -14.46 12.47 -6.84
CA LYS A 95 -14.42 12.81 -8.28
C LYS A 95 -13.03 12.70 -8.87
N ASN A 96 -11.98 12.81 -8.06
CA ASN A 96 -10.60 12.65 -8.49
C ASN A 96 -10.11 11.19 -8.41
N THR A 97 -10.84 10.32 -7.73
CA THR A 97 -10.49 8.91 -7.59
C THR A 97 -10.90 8.14 -8.83
N ASP A 98 -9.93 7.54 -9.53
CA ASP A 98 -10.16 6.79 -10.77
C ASP A 98 -10.55 5.34 -10.51
N MET A 99 -10.10 4.75 -9.39
CA MET A 99 -10.45 3.37 -9.02
C MET A 99 -10.40 3.14 -7.51
N ALA A 100 -11.19 2.19 -7.04
CA ALA A 100 -11.10 1.60 -5.71
C ALA A 100 -10.51 0.19 -5.81
N ILE A 101 -9.58 -0.13 -4.92
CA ILE A 101 -8.87 -1.42 -4.92
C ILE A 101 -9.04 -2.06 -3.55
N ALA A 102 -9.63 -3.25 -3.50
CA ALA A 102 -9.70 -4.05 -2.28
C ALA A 102 -8.50 -4.98 -2.16
N ILE A 103 -7.93 -5.05 -0.97
CA ILE A 103 -6.85 -5.95 -0.58
C ILE A 103 -7.36 -6.89 0.49
N ASP A 104 -7.17 -8.19 0.30
CA ASP A 104 -7.53 -9.18 1.29
C ASP A 104 -6.62 -9.08 2.51
N ASP A 105 -7.22 -9.16 3.69
CA ASP A 105 -6.50 -9.22 4.96
C ASP A 105 -5.46 -10.35 4.96
N GLU A 106 -5.82 -11.49 4.40
CA GLU A 106 -4.96 -12.66 4.36
C GLU A 106 -3.71 -12.42 3.50
N ASP A 107 -3.87 -11.81 2.32
CA ASP A 107 -2.73 -11.46 1.46
C ASP A 107 -1.72 -10.57 2.19
N SER A 108 -2.21 -9.54 2.89
CA SER A 108 -1.35 -8.62 3.65
C SER A 108 -0.62 -9.34 4.80
N GLN A 109 -1.30 -10.27 5.49
CA GLN A 109 -0.73 -10.96 6.63
C GLN A 109 0.25 -12.06 6.24
N ARG A 110 0.02 -12.75 5.14
CA ARG A 110 0.95 -13.72 4.56
C ARG A 110 2.26 -13.05 4.21
N LEU A 111 2.20 -11.93 3.48
CA LEU A 111 3.40 -11.16 3.14
C LEU A 111 4.10 -10.58 4.39
N LEU A 112 3.35 -10.18 5.43
CA LEU A 112 3.95 -9.76 6.68
C LEU A 112 4.79 -10.89 7.31
N ARG A 113 4.30 -12.13 7.31
CA ARG A 113 5.04 -13.30 7.80
C ARG A 113 6.22 -13.63 6.90
N LEU A 114 6.03 -13.65 5.57
CA LEU A 114 7.09 -13.91 4.60
C LEU A 114 8.28 -12.96 4.79
N PHE A 115 8.02 -11.68 4.97
CA PHE A 115 9.08 -10.68 5.09
C PHE A 115 9.79 -10.69 6.44
N ASN A 116 9.13 -11.19 7.50
CA ASN A 116 9.60 -10.99 8.88
C ASN A 116 9.90 -12.29 9.65
N THR A 117 9.76 -13.46 9.03
CA THR A 117 10.18 -14.73 9.64
C THR A 117 11.52 -15.19 9.08
N PRO A 118 12.35 -15.89 9.87
CA PRO A 118 13.62 -16.43 9.37
C PRO A 118 13.46 -17.32 8.14
N GLU A 119 12.42 -18.15 8.13
CA GLU A 119 12.10 -19.08 7.04
C GLU A 119 11.69 -18.33 5.77
N GLY A 120 10.86 -17.29 5.90
CA GLY A 120 10.45 -16.44 4.78
C GLY A 120 11.64 -15.66 4.21
N GLN A 121 12.47 -15.07 5.05
CA GLN A 121 13.68 -14.37 4.62
C GLN A 121 14.67 -15.31 3.93
N LYS A 122 14.80 -16.53 4.45
CA LYS A 122 15.63 -17.57 3.82
C LYS A 122 15.08 -17.93 2.44
N TYR A 123 13.77 -18.12 2.30
CA TYR A 123 13.12 -18.40 1.03
C TYR A 123 13.37 -17.30 0.00
N MET A 124 13.18 -16.03 0.39
CA MET A 124 13.44 -14.89 -0.49
C MET A 124 14.88 -14.84 -1.01
N LYS A 125 15.87 -15.23 -0.18
CA LYS A 125 17.27 -15.29 -0.62
C LYS A 125 17.55 -16.48 -1.50
N ASP A 126 17.19 -17.67 -1.04
CA ASP A 126 17.61 -18.93 -1.66
C ASP A 126 16.84 -19.23 -2.97
N GLU A 127 15.54 -18.92 -2.99
CA GLU A 127 14.67 -19.29 -4.11
C GLU A 127 14.35 -18.08 -5.03
N LEU A 128 14.23 -16.87 -4.49
CA LEU A 128 13.97 -15.67 -5.28
C LEU A 128 15.25 -14.90 -5.66
N GLY A 129 16.40 -15.31 -5.12
CA GLY A 129 17.70 -14.70 -5.43
C GLY A 129 17.87 -13.26 -4.90
N MET A 130 17.08 -12.86 -3.89
CA MET A 130 17.17 -11.54 -3.31
C MET A 130 18.44 -11.39 -2.46
N SER A 131 19.08 -10.23 -2.55
CA SER A 131 20.20 -9.88 -1.71
C SER A 131 19.78 -9.64 -0.25
N ASP A 132 20.73 -9.73 0.68
CA ASP A 132 20.48 -9.41 2.09
C ASP A 132 19.91 -7.99 2.28
N GLU A 133 20.36 -7.03 1.49
CA GLU A 133 19.87 -5.65 1.54
C GLU A 133 18.41 -5.55 1.10
N GLU A 134 18.03 -6.24 0.04
CA GLU A 134 16.65 -6.26 -0.45
C GLU A 134 15.71 -6.92 0.55
N VAL A 135 16.10 -8.07 1.10
CA VAL A 135 15.32 -8.76 2.15
C VAL A 135 15.16 -7.87 3.39
N GLN A 136 16.23 -7.18 3.80
CA GLN A 136 16.14 -6.26 4.93
C GLN A 136 15.17 -5.10 4.66
N LYS A 137 15.10 -4.59 3.43
CA LYS A 137 14.13 -3.54 3.07
C LYS A 137 12.68 -4.00 3.15
N MET A 138 12.39 -5.29 2.93
CA MET A 138 11.02 -5.81 3.08
C MET A 138 10.50 -5.69 4.51
N THR A 139 11.36 -5.74 5.52
CA THR A 139 10.98 -5.55 6.93
C THR A 139 10.57 -4.12 7.28
N TRP A 140 10.83 -3.16 6.40
CA TRP A 140 10.38 -1.77 6.58
C TRP A 140 8.90 -1.57 6.23
N LEU A 141 8.27 -2.57 5.62
CA LEU A 141 6.86 -2.52 5.26
C LEU A 141 6.00 -2.97 6.44
N GLY A 142 5.25 -2.05 7.03
CA GLY A 142 4.15 -2.37 7.94
C GLY A 142 2.92 -2.87 7.19
N ILE A 143 1.87 -3.22 7.90
CA ILE A 143 0.68 -3.85 7.33
C ILE A 143 0.03 -2.96 6.25
N SER A 144 -0.19 -1.69 6.54
CA SER A 144 -0.77 -0.75 5.56
C SER A 144 0.19 -0.45 4.40
N GLY A 145 1.51 -0.48 4.65
CA GLY A 145 2.54 -0.36 3.62
C GLY A 145 2.48 -1.52 2.62
N ILE A 146 2.35 -2.75 3.10
CA ILE A 146 2.14 -3.95 2.26
C ILE A 146 0.87 -3.79 1.43
N ALA A 147 -0.24 -3.38 2.04
CA ALA A 147 -1.50 -3.14 1.33
C ALA A 147 -1.35 -2.06 0.23
N ASN A 148 -0.62 -0.98 0.51
CA ASN A 148 -0.31 0.04 -0.49
C ASN A 148 0.49 -0.51 -1.67
N VAL A 149 1.51 -1.34 -1.42
CA VAL A 149 2.29 -1.98 -2.50
C VAL A 149 1.41 -2.92 -3.33
N LEU A 150 0.56 -3.73 -2.69
CA LEU A 150 -0.40 -4.59 -3.39
C LEU A 150 -1.39 -3.77 -4.25
N CYS A 151 -1.85 -2.62 -3.75
CA CYS A 151 -2.66 -1.70 -4.56
C CYS A 151 -1.89 -1.20 -5.80
N CYS A 152 -0.63 -0.82 -5.64
CA CYS A 152 0.21 -0.39 -6.77
C CYS A 152 0.37 -1.51 -7.81
N ILE A 153 0.58 -2.76 -7.37
CA ILE A 153 0.68 -3.92 -8.27
C ILE A 153 -0.64 -4.16 -9.01
N LYS A 154 -1.79 -4.13 -8.31
CA LYS A 154 -3.11 -4.28 -8.94
C LYS A 154 -3.39 -3.16 -9.93
N MET A 155 -3.06 -1.91 -9.60
CA MET A 155 -3.19 -0.77 -10.52
C MET A 155 -2.33 -0.96 -11.76
N ALA A 156 -1.05 -1.31 -11.59
CA ALA A 156 -0.12 -1.51 -12.70
C ALA A 156 -0.62 -2.61 -13.66
N LYS A 157 -1.12 -3.72 -13.12
CA LYS A 157 -1.71 -4.79 -13.92
C LYS A 157 -2.98 -4.35 -14.64
N TYR A 158 -3.87 -3.61 -13.97
CA TYR A 158 -5.14 -3.18 -14.55
C TYR A 158 -4.97 -2.20 -15.71
N TYR A 159 -4.03 -1.26 -15.57
CA TYR A 159 -3.73 -0.28 -16.63
C TYR A 159 -2.65 -0.74 -17.61
N GLU A 160 -2.15 -1.99 -17.49
CA GLU A 160 -1.10 -2.54 -18.34
C GLU A 160 0.15 -1.64 -18.39
N LEU A 161 0.54 -1.12 -17.21
CA LEU A 161 1.67 -0.21 -17.10
C LEU A 161 2.99 -0.90 -17.47
N THR A 162 3.92 -0.12 -17.98
CA THR A 162 5.24 -0.57 -18.47
C THR A 162 6.36 -0.04 -17.57
N GLU A 163 7.62 -0.36 -17.90
CA GLU A 163 8.82 0.15 -17.20
C GLU A 163 8.98 1.68 -17.31
N ASN A 164 8.23 2.34 -18.18
CA ASN A 164 8.22 3.79 -18.30
C ASN A 164 7.15 4.45 -17.41
N ASP A 165 6.34 3.66 -16.74
CA ASP A 165 5.24 4.12 -15.91
C ASP A 165 5.58 3.97 -14.43
N VAL A 166 5.63 5.07 -13.71
CA VAL A 166 5.91 5.09 -12.27
C VAL A 166 4.62 5.22 -11.48
N VAL A 167 4.46 4.36 -10.49
CA VAL A 167 3.35 4.42 -9.51
C VAL A 167 3.93 4.77 -8.15
N GLY A 168 3.37 5.80 -7.51
CA GLY A 168 3.78 6.27 -6.19
C GLY A 168 2.84 5.84 -5.08
N THR A 169 3.38 5.64 -3.89
CA THR A 169 2.60 5.40 -2.67
C THR A 169 3.34 5.89 -1.43
N VAL A 170 2.70 5.79 -0.26
CA VAL A 170 3.27 6.17 1.04
C VAL A 170 3.45 4.92 1.90
N LEU A 171 4.62 4.76 2.50
CA LEU A 171 4.92 3.72 3.47
C LEU A 171 5.06 4.40 4.84
N THR A 172 4.13 4.12 5.75
CA THR A 172 3.95 4.92 6.98
C THR A 172 4.73 4.37 8.18
N ASP A 173 4.86 3.06 8.28
CA ASP A 173 5.44 2.36 9.43
C ASP A 173 6.18 1.10 8.97
N SER A 174 6.80 0.41 9.92
CA SER A 174 7.54 -0.83 9.66
C SER A 174 6.96 -2.00 10.45
N ALA A 175 7.31 -3.22 10.03
CA ALA A 175 6.91 -4.45 10.70
C ALA A 175 7.35 -4.53 12.17
N VAL A 176 8.30 -3.72 12.60
CA VAL A 176 8.72 -3.63 14.02
C VAL A 176 7.55 -3.34 14.95
N MET A 177 6.55 -2.59 14.49
CA MET A 177 5.35 -2.27 15.26
C MET A 177 4.34 -3.43 15.35
N TYR A 178 4.51 -4.48 14.54
CA TYR A 178 3.53 -5.56 14.36
C TYR A 178 4.04 -6.93 14.79
N GLN A 179 5.04 -6.99 15.68
CA GLN A 179 5.59 -8.27 16.14
C GLN A 179 4.54 -9.14 16.85
N SER A 180 3.65 -8.54 17.63
CA SER A 180 2.52 -9.24 18.25
C SER A 180 1.57 -9.88 17.21
N ARG A 181 1.40 -9.26 16.05
CA ARG A 181 0.59 -9.82 14.95
C ARG A 181 1.25 -11.06 14.36
N ILE A 182 2.56 -11.04 14.19
CA ILE A 182 3.32 -12.21 13.70
C ILE A 182 3.19 -13.36 14.70
N GLU A 183 3.28 -13.07 16.01
CA GLU A 183 3.07 -14.07 17.06
C GLU A 183 1.65 -14.65 17.05
N GLU A 184 0.62 -13.80 16.92
CA GLU A 184 -0.77 -14.22 16.80
C GLU A 184 -1.01 -15.11 15.57
N LEU A 185 -0.43 -14.74 14.42
CA LEU A 185 -0.50 -15.53 13.20
C LEU A 185 0.18 -16.89 13.35
N ASN A 186 1.32 -16.94 14.03
CA ASN A 186 2.02 -18.18 14.34
C ASN A 186 1.21 -19.07 15.31
N GLN A 187 0.48 -18.48 16.25
CA GLN A 187 -0.43 -19.23 17.11
C GLN A 187 -1.64 -19.78 16.35
N MET A 188 -2.16 -19.03 15.41
CA MET A 188 -3.36 -19.36 14.63
C MET A 188 -3.09 -20.40 13.54
N TYR A 189 -1.99 -20.24 12.80
CA TYR A 189 -1.65 -21.06 11.63
C TYR A 189 -0.46 -22.00 11.83
N GLY A 190 0.17 -21.98 13.01
CA GLY A 190 1.40 -22.70 13.29
C GLY A 190 2.64 -21.90 12.88
N ALA A 191 3.82 -22.48 13.19
CA ALA A 191 5.10 -21.87 12.84
C ALA A 191 5.25 -21.78 11.31
N TYR A 192 5.71 -20.63 10.84
CA TYR A 192 5.95 -20.40 9.42
C TYR A 192 7.06 -21.33 8.90
N ASN A 193 6.92 -21.86 7.72
CA ASN A 193 7.85 -22.83 7.15
C ASN A 193 8.07 -22.60 5.64
N ALA A 194 9.04 -23.32 5.07
CA ALA A 194 9.40 -23.15 3.66
C ALA A 194 8.26 -23.50 2.66
N HIS A 195 7.34 -24.38 3.04
CA HIS A 195 6.19 -24.70 2.20
C HIS A 195 5.21 -23.51 2.15
N GLU A 196 4.91 -22.91 3.31
CA GLU A 196 4.07 -21.71 3.35
C GLU A 196 4.73 -20.56 2.57
N ALA A 197 6.03 -20.33 2.75
CA ALA A 197 6.77 -19.32 2.00
C ALA A 197 6.70 -19.51 0.47
N SER A 198 6.56 -20.75 0.00
CA SER A 198 6.41 -21.04 -1.44
C SER A 198 5.02 -20.77 -1.99
N LEU A 199 4.03 -20.58 -1.13
CA LEU A 199 2.63 -20.29 -1.49
C LEU A 199 2.31 -18.80 -1.40
N ASP A 200 3.07 -18.06 -0.59
CA ASP A 200 2.92 -16.62 -0.34
C ASP A 200 3.78 -15.79 -1.29
#